data_0c986fc25fb2a576892de39b752e94ca
#
_entry.id   0c986fc25fb2a576892de39b752e94ca
#
_cell.length_a   1.000
_cell.length_b   1.000
_cell.length_c   1.000
_cell.angle_alpha   90.00
_cell.angle_beta   90.00
_cell.angle_gamma   90.00
#
_symmetry.space_group_name_H-M   'P 1'
#
loop_
_entity.id
_entity.type
_entity.pdbx_description
1 polymer ?
#
loop_
_entity_poly.entity_id
_entity_poly.type
_entity_poly.pdbx_seq_one_letter_code
_entity_poly.pdbx_strand_id
1 'polypeptide(L)'
;MTFVCGYVFDIDKAEDLVQDTFIKLYTKKDSYKPIAKFSTWIYTIAGNLAKTELRKRKRRPEYTFTQLGSNEWEFTLPAAEPETGETAVDHLLMKQIYKAIQVLPEQSRIVVILRDMQELAYKEISMIVDVPLGTVKSRINRARLKIQQALEEFR
;
A
#
# COMPACT_ATOMS: atom_id res chain seq x y z
N MET A 1 5.60 2.97 5.50
CA MET A 1 6.33 2.41 4.35
C MET A 1 5.42 1.53 3.49
N THR A 2 4.93 0.39 3.95
CA THR A 2 4.11 -0.59 3.20
C THR A 2 2.96 0.02 2.39
N PHE A 3 2.22 0.96 2.97
CA PHE A 3 1.11 1.64 2.29
C PHE A 3 1.56 2.43 1.05
N VAL A 4 2.64 3.18 1.16
CA VAL A 4 3.18 3.97 0.03
C VAL A 4 3.77 3.06 -1.04
N CYS A 5 4.49 2.00 -0.63
CA CYS A 5 4.98 0.96 -1.54
C CYS A 5 3.84 0.29 -2.33
N GLY A 6 2.65 0.12 -1.71
CA GLY A 6 1.46 -0.37 -2.39
C GLY A 6 0.99 0.49 -3.58
N TYR A 7 1.43 1.74 -3.67
CA TYR A 7 1.19 2.61 -4.83
C TYR A 7 2.32 2.56 -5.85
N VAL A 8 3.57 2.78 -5.40
CA VAL A 8 4.68 3.12 -6.31
C VAL A 8 5.55 1.95 -6.73
N PHE A 9 5.57 0.82 -6.01
CA PHE A 9 6.41 -0.35 -6.25
C PHE A 9 7.91 -0.03 -6.42
N ASP A 10 8.41 0.88 -5.63
CA ASP A 10 9.76 1.40 -5.71
C ASP A 10 10.13 1.86 -4.30
N ILE A 11 11.10 1.20 -3.69
CA ILE A 11 11.44 1.42 -2.27
C ILE A 11 12.02 2.82 -2.08
N ASP A 12 12.98 3.22 -2.93
CA ASP A 12 13.63 4.52 -2.81
C ASP A 12 12.59 5.64 -2.96
N LYS A 13 11.69 5.46 -3.93
CA LYS A 13 10.60 6.42 -4.15
C LYS A 13 9.56 6.41 -3.03
N ALA A 14 9.32 5.28 -2.42
CA ALA A 14 8.44 5.19 -1.26
C ALA A 14 9.05 5.89 -0.05
N GLU A 15 10.37 5.79 0.16
CA GLU A 15 11.09 6.50 1.21
C GLU A 15 11.02 8.02 1.02
N ASP A 16 11.28 8.51 -0.19
CA ASP A 16 11.12 9.93 -0.53
C ASP A 16 9.70 10.42 -0.19
N LEU A 17 8.67 9.66 -0.58
CA LEU A 17 7.28 10.03 -0.34
C LEU A 17 6.89 9.98 1.15
N VAL A 18 7.50 9.10 1.91
CA VAL A 18 7.34 9.06 3.37
C VAL A 18 7.97 10.30 4.01
N GLN A 19 9.19 10.68 3.60
CA GLN A 19 9.84 11.92 4.06
C GLN A 19 8.99 13.14 3.68
N ASP A 20 8.53 13.24 2.44
CA ASP A 20 7.63 14.30 1.99
C ASP A 20 6.32 14.34 2.80
N THR A 21 5.83 13.19 3.23
CA THR A 21 4.64 13.08 4.09
C THR A 21 4.91 13.75 5.44
N PHE A 22 6.05 13.47 6.08
CA PHE A 22 6.42 14.10 7.36
C PHE A 22 6.66 15.61 7.22
N ILE A 23 7.30 16.06 6.14
CA ILE A 23 7.47 17.49 5.86
C ILE A 23 6.09 18.16 5.74
N LYS A 24 5.15 17.54 5.01
CA LYS A 24 3.78 18.08 4.89
C LYS A 24 3.00 18.06 6.19
N LEU A 25 3.16 17.03 7.02
CA LEU A 25 2.58 16.99 8.36
C LEU A 25 3.05 18.17 9.20
N TYR A 26 4.36 18.41 9.22
CA TYR A 26 4.94 19.51 9.97
C TYR A 26 4.45 20.87 9.48
N THR A 27 4.49 21.10 8.18
CA THR A 27 4.08 22.39 7.58
C THR A 27 2.58 22.65 7.64
N LYS A 28 1.76 21.60 7.74
CA LYS A 28 0.29 21.70 7.82
C LYS A 28 -0.28 21.33 9.18
N LYS A 29 0.54 21.28 10.23
CA LYS A 29 0.11 20.88 11.58
C LYS A 29 -1.10 21.67 12.08
N ASP A 30 -1.16 22.97 11.80
CA ASP A 30 -2.26 23.85 12.21
C ASP A 30 -3.56 23.61 11.42
N SER A 31 -3.51 22.86 10.32
CA SER A 31 -4.68 22.46 9.54
C SER A 31 -5.32 21.16 10.03
N TYR A 32 -4.68 20.47 10.97
CA TYR A 32 -5.25 19.27 11.57
C TYR A 32 -6.48 19.60 12.40
N LYS A 33 -7.61 19.00 12.05
CA LYS A 33 -8.84 19.07 12.83
C LYS A 33 -9.12 17.69 13.43
N PRO A 34 -9.42 17.57 14.74
CA PRO A 34 -9.66 16.28 15.40
C PRO A 34 -11.03 15.67 15.06
N ILE A 35 -11.44 15.77 13.79
CA ILE A 35 -12.68 15.18 13.25
C ILE A 35 -12.47 13.68 12.97
N ALA A 36 -11.23 13.30 12.64
CA ALA A 36 -10.79 11.93 12.40
C ALA A 36 -9.54 11.63 13.20
N LYS A 37 -9.18 10.34 13.32
CA LYS A 37 -7.93 9.97 13.97
C LYS A 37 -6.73 10.58 13.23
N PHE A 38 -5.68 10.90 13.96
CA PHE A 38 -4.44 11.44 13.42
C PHE A 38 -3.83 10.52 12.35
N SER A 39 -3.88 9.21 12.56
CA SER A 39 -3.45 8.20 11.57
C SER A 39 -4.20 8.34 10.24
N THR A 40 -5.52 8.55 10.26
CA THR A 40 -6.32 8.77 9.04
C THR A 40 -5.83 9.98 8.25
N TRP A 41 -5.48 11.07 8.95
CA TRP A 41 -4.93 12.27 8.32
C TRP A 41 -3.56 12.02 7.68
N ILE A 42 -2.66 11.29 8.37
CA ILE A 42 -1.34 10.89 7.83
C ILE A 42 -1.53 10.07 6.54
N TYR A 43 -2.35 9.01 6.58
CA TYR A 43 -2.60 8.18 5.40
C TYR A 43 -3.24 8.95 4.25
N THR A 44 -4.08 9.95 4.53
CA THR A 44 -4.65 10.82 3.50
C THR A 44 -3.56 11.65 2.81
N ILE A 45 -2.64 12.24 3.57
CA ILE A 45 -1.52 13.01 3.00
C ILE A 45 -0.61 12.11 2.17
N ALA A 46 -0.18 10.96 2.72
CA ALA A 46 0.68 10.00 2.04
C ALA A 46 0.03 9.46 0.75
N GLY A 47 -1.25 9.10 0.80
CA GLY A 47 -2.00 8.62 -0.36
C GLY A 47 -2.13 9.67 -1.47
N ASN A 48 -2.32 10.95 -1.12
CA ASN A 48 -2.38 12.03 -2.10
C ASN A 48 -1.02 12.29 -2.75
N LEU A 49 0.07 12.20 -2.01
CA LEU A 49 1.43 12.29 -2.56
C LEU A 49 1.71 11.13 -3.52
N ALA A 50 1.42 9.90 -3.11
CA ALA A 50 1.61 8.71 -3.93
C ALA A 50 0.78 8.73 -5.22
N LYS A 51 -0.50 9.12 -5.14
CA LYS A 51 -1.36 9.32 -6.34
C LYS A 51 -0.79 10.39 -7.28
N THR A 52 -0.23 11.47 -6.73
CA THR A 52 0.39 12.53 -7.54
C THR A 52 1.62 12.01 -8.28
N GLU A 53 2.46 11.24 -7.61
CA GLU A 53 3.64 10.61 -8.22
C GLU A 53 3.25 9.64 -9.34
N LEU A 54 2.25 8.78 -9.12
CA LEU A 54 1.72 7.89 -10.16
C LEU A 54 1.21 8.65 -11.39
N ARG A 55 0.53 9.79 -11.18
CA ARG A 55 0.07 10.64 -12.30
C ARG A 55 1.25 11.23 -13.07
N LYS A 56 2.32 11.65 -12.38
CA LYS A 56 3.56 12.15 -13.02
C LYS A 56 4.20 11.06 -13.85
N ARG A 57 4.36 9.84 -13.32
CA ARG A 57 4.92 8.69 -14.06
C ARG A 57 4.12 8.36 -15.32
N LYS A 58 2.78 8.35 -15.24
CA LYS A 58 1.91 8.11 -16.40
C LYS A 58 2.03 9.19 -17.50
N ARG A 59 2.38 10.43 -17.15
CA ARG A 59 2.55 11.53 -18.11
C ARG A 59 3.94 11.57 -18.76
N ARG A 60 4.94 10.89 -18.20
CA ARG A 60 6.31 10.81 -18.70
C ARG A 60 6.70 9.35 -18.93
N PRO A 61 6.27 8.75 -20.06
CA PRO A 61 6.52 7.34 -20.34
C PRO A 61 8.01 6.97 -20.51
N GLU A 62 8.89 7.96 -20.74
CA GLU A 62 10.32 7.77 -20.97
C GLU A 62 11.06 7.07 -19.83
N TYR A 63 10.52 7.09 -18.62
CA TYR A 63 11.11 6.41 -17.45
C TYR A 63 10.62 4.98 -17.24
N THR A 64 9.63 4.54 -18.02
CA THR A 64 8.95 3.23 -17.78
C THR A 64 9.64 2.07 -18.51
N PHE A 65 10.46 2.32 -19.54
CA PHE A 65 10.98 1.26 -20.38
C PHE A 65 12.17 0.50 -19.79
N THR A 66 12.92 1.10 -18.87
CA THR A 66 14.11 0.47 -18.25
C THR A 66 13.77 -0.46 -17.09
N GLN A 67 12.55 -0.39 -16.53
CA GLN A 67 12.14 -1.16 -15.35
C GLN A 67 11.18 -2.33 -15.66
N LEU A 68 10.70 -2.45 -16.90
CA LEU A 68 9.87 -3.59 -17.32
C LEU A 68 10.65 -4.87 -17.63
N GLY A 69 11.98 -4.81 -17.59
CA GLY A 69 12.87 -5.91 -17.96
C GLY A 69 13.39 -6.80 -16.83
N SER A 70 13.16 -6.46 -15.59
CA SER A 70 13.57 -7.30 -14.45
C SER A 70 12.36 -7.72 -13.61
N ASN A 71 11.82 -8.89 -13.92
CA ASN A 71 10.74 -9.56 -13.16
C ASN A 71 11.19 -10.06 -11.76
N GLU A 72 12.25 -9.52 -11.20
CA GLU A 72 12.70 -9.78 -9.85
C GLU A 72 12.53 -8.56 -8.96
N TRP A 73 11.29 -8.09 -8.84
CA TRP A 73 10.94 -7.28 -7.71
C TRP A 73 10.84 -8.19 -6.49
N GLU A 74 11.97 -8.48 -5.92
CA GLU A 74 12.03 -8.95 -4.55
C GLU A 74 11.56 -7.76 -3.69
N PHE A 75 10.23 -7.64 -3.53
CA PHE A 75 9.65 -6.76 -2.53
C PHE A 75 10.01 -7.36 -1.17
N THR A 76 11.25 -7.16 -0.82
CA THR A 76 11.69 -7.34 0.55
C THR A 76 11.07 -6.17 1.30
N LEU A 77 9.94 -6.42 1.96
CA LEU A 77 9.59 -5.51 3.06
C LEU A 77 10.86 -5.35 3.89
N PRO A 78 11.13 -4.12 4.43
CA PRO A 78 12.14 -3.99 5.45
C PRO A 78 11.86 -5.14 6.42
N ALA A 79 12.77 -6.09 6.49
CA ALA A 79 12.64 -7.24 7.34
C ALA A 79 12.34 -6.71 8.73
N ALA A 80 11.12 -6.89 9.21
CA ALA A 80 10.97 -7.04 10.63
C ALA A 80 11.97 -8.12 10.96
N GLU A 81 12.98 -7.82 11.78
CA GLU A 81 13.90 -8.83 12.27
C GLU A 81 13.03 -10.00 12.71
N PRO A 82 13.31 -11.25 12.25
CA PRO A 82 12.45 -12.37 12.52
C PRO A 82 12.25 -12.43 14.03
N GLU A 83 11.02 -12.17 14.48
CA GLU A 83 10.68 -12.40 15.87
C GLU A 83 11.03 -13.87 16.13
N THR A 84 11.82 -14.12 17.14
CA THR A 84 12.32 -15.43 17.55
C THR A 84 11.16 -16.42 17.61
N GLY A 85 10.95 -17.21 16.55
CA GLY A 85 9.86 -18.19 16.45
C GLY A 85 9.24 -18.37 15.07
N GLU A 86 9.50 -17.46 14.10
CA GLU A 86 9.01 -17.63 12.73
C GLU A 86 9.73 -18.79 12.03
N THR A 87 8.94 -19.70 11.47
CA THR A 87 9.46 -20.83 10.71
C THR A 87 9.78 -20.42 9.25
N ALA A 88 10.67 -21.16 8.58
CA ALA A 88 10.93 -20.95 7.15
C ALA A 88 9.65 -21.05 6.29
N VAL A 89 8.66 -21.80 6.76
CA VAL A 89 7.34 -21.96 6.13
C VAL A 89 6.54 -20.66 6.21
N ASP A 90 6.57 -19.98 7.36
CA ASP A 90 5.87 -18.71 7.54
C ASP A 90 6.43 -17.62 6.62
N HIS A 91 7.75 -17.59 6.46
CA HIS A 91 8.42 -16.66 5.57
C HIS A 91 8.06 -16.89 4.09
N LEU A 92 7.98 -18.15 3.65
CA LEU A 92 7.53 -18.51 2.30
C LEU A 92 6.07 -18.14 2.07
N LEU A 93 5.20 -18.40 3.03
CA LEU A 93 3.79 -18.03 2.97
C LEU A 93 3.61 -16.52 2.87
N MET A 94 4.32 -15.74 3.69
CA MET A 94 4.28 -14.28 3.64
C MET A 94 4.75 -13.76 2.27
N LYS A 95 5.83 -14.31 1.71
CA LYS A 95 6.31 -13.95 0.36
C LYS A 95 5.23 -14.20 -0.71
N GLN A 96 4.49 -15.29 -0.61
CA GLN A 96 3.39 -15.62 -1.53
C GLN A 96 2.20 -14.65 -1.37
N ILE A 97 1.83 -14.31 -0.13
CA ILE A 97 0.77 -13.33 0.16
C ILE A 97 1.13 -11.97 -0.47
N TYR A 98 2.37 -11.51 -0.31
CA TYR A 98 2.82 -10.26 -0.91
C TYR A 98 2.76 -10.29 -2.43
N LYS A 99 3.20 -11.38 -3.07
CA LYS A 99 3.07 -11.54 -4.53
C LYS A 99 1.61 -11.48 -4.97
N ALA A 100 0.71 -12.16 -4.26
CA ALA A 100 -0.72 -12.11 -4.54
C ALA A 100 -1.31 -10.70 -4.39
N ILE A 101 -0.84 -9.92 -3.40
CA ILE A 101 -1.26 -8.52 -3.22
C ILE A 101 -0.73 -7.64 -4.36
N GLN A 102 0.48 -7.87 -4.85
CA GLN A 102 1.08 -7.07 -5.93
C GLN A 102 0.31 -7.15 -7.25
N VAL A 103 -0.24 -8.30 -7.60
CA VAL A 103 -1.01 -8.49 -8.84
C VAL A 103 -2.42 -7.93 -8.77
N LEU A 104 -2.88 -7.48 -7.60
CA LEU A 104 -4.17 -6.84 -7.47
C LEU A 104 -4.20 -5.48 -8.21
N PRO A 105 -5.36 -5.09 -8.78
CA PRO A 105 -5.55 -3.72 -9.22
C PRO A 105 -5.28 -2.73 -8.10
N GLU A 106 -4.61 -1.59 -8.39
CA GLU A 106 -4.22 -0.57 -7.42
C GLU A 106 -5.30 -0.26 -6.38
N GLN A 107 -6.52 -0.01 -6.85
CA GLN A 107 -7.64 0.37 -5.97
C GLN A 107 -8.04 -0.73 -4.97
N SER A 108 -7.89 -2.00 -5.34
CA SER A 108 -8.18 -3.16 -4.48
C SER A 108 -7.02 -3.42 -3.52
N ARG A 109 -5.79 -3.32 -4.02
CA ARG A 109 -4.56 -3.48 -3.25
C ARG A 109 -4.47 -2.50 -2.09
N ILE A 110 -4.69 -1.21 -2.36
CA ILE A 110 -4.61 -0.16 -1.35
C ILE A 110 -5.60 -0.38 -0.20
N VAL A 111 -6.84 -0.75 -0.49
CA VAL A 111 -7.84 -0.96 0.57
C VAL A 111 -7.56 -2.20 1.41
N VAL A 112 -6.95 -3.25 0.82
CA VAL A 112 -6.51 -4.44 1.56
C VAL A 112 -5.33 -4.11 2.47
N ILE A 113 -4.33 -3.40 1.97
CA ILE A 113 -3.20 -2.96 2.80
C ILE A 113 -3.69 -2.14 3.99
N LEU A 114 -4.58 -1.17 3.77
CA LEU A 114 -5.13 -0.35 4.86
C LEU A 114 -5.96 -1.17 5.84
N ARG A 115 -6.70 -2.18 5.39
CA ARG A 115 -7.56 -3.00 6.25
C ARG A 115 -6.82 -4.11 6.95
N ASP A 116 -6.07 -4.93 6.21
CA ASP A 116 -5.55 -6.20 6.68
C ASP A 116 -4.12 -6.10 7.25
N MET A 117 -3.36 -5.06 6.83
CA MET A 117 -2.01 -4.80 7.33
C MET A 117 -1.93 -3.61 8.30
N GLN A 118 -2.79 -2.61 8.15
CA GLN A 118 -2.81 -1.41 9.01
C GLN A 118 -4.03 -1.40 9.96
N GLU A 119 -4.89 -2.41 9.89
CA GLU A 119 -6.04 -2.64 10.76
C GLU A 119 -7.06 -1.48 10.84
N LEU A 120 -7.08 -0.60 9.83
CA LEU A 120 -7.96 0.56 9.83
C LEU A 120 -9.43 0.16 9.67
N ALA A 121 -10.32 0.92 10.32
CA ALA A 121 -11.76 0.73 10.15
C ALA A 121 -12.23 1.13 8.74
N TYR A 122 -13.26 0.47 8.22
CA TYR A 122 -13.81 0.77 6.87
C TYR A 122 -14.18 2.24 6.66
N LYS A 123 -14.66 2.93 7.71
CA LYS A 123 -14.95 4.36 7.64
C LYS A 123 -13.69 5.20 7.45
N GLU A 124 -12.62 4.86 8.14
CA GLU A 124 -11.32 5.53 8.01
C GLU A 124 -10.74 5.32 6.60
N ILE A 125 -10.80 4.07 6.10
CA ILE A 125 -10.38 3.75 4.74
C ILE A 125 -11.19 4.54 3.70
N SER A 126 -12.52 4.64 3.88
CA SER A 126 -13.39 5.42 3.00
C SER A 126 -12.95 6.88 2.92
N MET A 127 -12.56 7.49 4.03
CA MET A 127 -12.02 8.87 4.07
C MET A 127 -10.65 8.99 3.39
N ILE A 128 -9.75 8.01 3.61
CA ILE A 128 -8.38 8.04 3.04
C ILE A 128 -8.40 7.90 1.52
N VAL A 129 -9.19 6.96 1.00
CA VAL A 129 -9.22 6.68 -0.45
C VAL A 129 -10.27 7.49 -1.20
N ASP A 130 -11.10 8.25 -0.47
CA ASP A 130 -12.17 9.11 -0.99
C ASP A 130 -13.18 8.34 -1.86
N VAL A 131 -13.77 7.28 -1.30
CA VAL A 131 -14.83 6.50 -1.94
C VAL A 131 -15.88 6.06 -0.92
N PRO A 132 -17.14 5.80 -1.34
CA PRO A 132 -18.20 5.34 -0.43
C PRO A 132 -17.85 4.06 0.31
N LEU A 133 -18.35 3.93 1.53
CA LEU A 133 -18.14 2.77 2.40
C LEU A 133 -18.49 1.42 1.74
N GLY A 134 -19.59 1.39 0.96
CA GLY A 134 -20.00 0.21 0.19
C GLY A 134 -18.95 -0.19 -0.86
N THR A 135 -18.31 0.79 -1.49
CA THR A 135 -17.22 0.58 -2.45
C THR A 135 -15.98 0.00 -1.76
N VAL A 136 -15.63 0.50 -0.57
CA VAL A 136 -14.52 -0.06 0.23
C VAL A 136 -14.78 -1.53 0.53
N LYS A 137 -15.96 -1.86 1.08
CA LYS A 137 -16.35 -3.24 1.40
C LYS A 137 -16.26 -4.16 0.18
N SER A 138 -16.82 -3.75 -0.96
CA SER A 138 -16.81 -4.57 -2.19
C SER A 138 -15.41 -4.76 -2.77
N ARG A 139 -14.53 -3.74 -2.68
CA ARG A 139 -13.13 -3.83 -3.11
C ARG A 139 -12.33 -4.79 -2.23
N ILE A 140 -12.50 -4.73 -0.91
CA ILE A 140 -11.83 -5.64 0.03
C ILE A 140 -12.26 -7.08 -0.22
N ASN A 141 -13.57 -7.35 -0.32
CA ASN A 141 -14.06 -8.70 -0.59
C ASN A 141 -13.51 -9.28 -1.89
N ARG A 142 -13.56 -8.51 -2.98
CA ARG A 142 -12.99 -8.95 -4.28
C ARG A 142 -11.48 -9.18 -4.22
N ALA A 143 -10.76 -8.35 -3.49
CA ALA A 143 -9.32 -8.50 -3.30
C ALA A 143 -8.99 -9.78 -2.54
N ARG A 144 -9.68 -10.05 -1.42
CA ARG A 144 -9.49 -11.26 -0.61
C ARG A 144 -9.77 -12.53 -1.42
N LEU A 145 -10.83 -12.55 -2.22
CA LEU A 145 -11.11 -13.69 -3.12
C LEU A 145 -9.99 -13.92 -4.12
N LYS A 146 -9.43 -12.87 -4.72
CA LYS A 146 -8.29 -12.99 -5.65
C LYS A 146 -7.02 -13.47 -4.96
N ILE A 147 -6.74 -12.99 -3.74
CA ILE A 147 -5.60 -13.45 -2.94
C ILE A 147 -5.78 -14.93 -2.62
N GLN A 148 -6.97 -15.35 -2.16
CA GLN A 148 -7.26 -16.74 -1.89
C GLN A 148 -7.03 -17.63 -3.11
N GLN A 149 -7.57 -17.26 -4.27
CA GLN A 149 -7.37 -17.98 -5.52
C GLN A 149 -5.89 -18.11 -5.88
N ALA A 150 -5.14 -17.02 -5.79
CA ALA A 150 -3.70 -17.05 -6.05
C ALA A 150 -2.93 -17.95 -5.05
N LEU A 151 -3.35 -18.04 -3.80
CA LEU A 151 -2.73 -18.90 -2.80
C LEU A 151 -3.11 -20.39 -2.99
N GLU A 152 -4.29 -20.69 -3.52
CA GLU A 152 -4.72 -22.06 -3.85
C GLU A 152 -3.90 -22.65 -5.00
N GLU A 153 -3.44 -21.85 -5.97
CA GLU A 153 -2.57 -22.26 -7.06
C GLU A 153 -1.13 -22.66 -6.60
N PHE A 154 -0.75 -22.27 -5.37
CA PHE A 154 0.55 -22.61 -4.78
C PHE A 154 0.50 -23.81 -3.82
N ARG A 155 -0.63 -24.47 -3.68
CA ARG A 155 -0.86 -25.61 -2.79
C ARG A 155 -0.69 -26.95 -3.51
#